data_5650051f77c9768ff925b57de59522cd
#
_entry.id   5650051f77c9768ff925b57de59522cd
#
_cell.length_a   1.000
_cell.length_b   1.000
_cell.length_c   1.000
_cell.angle_alpha   90.00
_cell.angle_beta   90.00
_cell.angle_gamma   90.00
#
_symmetry.space_group_name_H-M   'P 1'
#
loop_
_entity.id
_entity.type
_entity.pdbx_description
1 polymer ?
#
loop_
_entity_poly.entity_id
_entity_poly.type
_entity_poly.pdbx_seq_one_letter_code
_entity_poly.pdbx_strand_id
1 'polypeptide(L)'
;MRSIMVNKNEAGQRLDKLLAKYLNLAGKGFLYKMMRKKNIVLNGKKCDGSEKLAEGDEIKLFLSDETIEKFSEVKVQKVKKTKLHIIYEDEHVVLINKPSGMLSQKAKEQDESLVEYLIDHLLDSGKLTKEDLRSFRPSVCNRLDRNTSGLVA
;
A
#
# COMPACT_ATOMS: atom_id res chain seq x y z
N MET A 1 5.95 -20.60 -1.63
CA MET A 1 6.48 -19.73 -2.72
C MET A 1 5.39 -18.76 -3.12
N ARG A 2 5.70 -17.48 -3.21
CA ARG A 2 4.75 -16.44 -3.62
C ARG A 2 5.36 -15.60 -4.76
N SER A 3 4.53 -15.19 -5.71
CA SER A 3 4.92 -14.31 -6.82
C SER A 3 4.17 -12.99 -6.74
N ILE A 4 4.85 -11.90 -6.99
CA ILE A 4 4.29 -10.55 -7.04
C ILE A 4 4.50 -10.05 -8.47
N MET A 5 3.41 -9.72 -9.16
CA MET A 5 3.46 -9.05 -10.46
C MET A 5 3.44 -7.54 -10.22
N VAL A 6 4.43 -6.86 -10.75
CA VAL A 6 4.53 -5.39 -10.66
C VAL A 6 3.50 -4.76 -11.59
N ASN A 7 2.58 -4.00 -11.03
CA ASN A 7 1.57 -3.25 -11.78
C ASN A 7 1.95 -1.75 -11.86
N LYS A 8 1.07 -0.93 -12.39
CA LYS A 8 1.30 0.52 -12.54
C LYS A 8 1.61 1.23 -11.23
N ASN A 9 1.01 0.78 -10.11
CA ASN A 9 1.19 1.40 -8.80
C ASN A 9 2.58 1.14 -8.20
N GLU A 10 3.19 -0.01 -8.53
CA GLU A 10 4.50 -0.39 -8.03
C GLU A 10 5.63 -0.03 -9.01
N ALA A 11 5.33 0.17 -10.29
CA ALA A 11 6.33 0.51 -11.30
C ALA A 11 7.06 1.83 -10.98
N GLY A 12 8.31 1.91 -11.37
CA GLY A 12 9.14 3.10 -11.19
C GLY A 12 9.85 3.19 -9.83
N GLN A 13 9.45 2.40 -8.83
CA GLN A 13 10.17 2.33 -7.55
C GLN A 13 11.30 1.30 -7.59
N ARG A 14 12.20 1.36 -6.61
CA ARG A 14 13.25 0.36 -6.46
C ARG A 14 12.71 -0.92 -5.81
N LEU A 15 13.30 -2.05 -6.18
CA LEU A 15 12.94 -3.36 -5.63
C LEU A 15 13.03 -3.40 -4.09
N ASP A 16 14.11 -2.86 -3.50
CA ASP A 16 14.27 -2.83 -2.05
C ASP A 16 13.16 -2.05 -1.34
N LYS A 17 12.60 -1.01 -1.99
CA LYS A 17 11.49 -0.21 -1.46
C LYS A 17 10.18 -0.98 -1.50
N LEU A 18 9.90 -1.68 -2.61
CA LEU A 18 8.72 -2.53 -2.71
C LEU A 18 8.78 -3.65 -1.66
N LEU A 19 9.91 -4.35 -1.56
CA LEU A 19 10.09 -5.43 -0.60
C LEU A 19 9.94 -4.95 0.85
N ALA A 20 10.43 -3.75 1.18
CA ALA A 20 10.26 -3.15 2.51
C ALA A 20 8.80 -2.78 2.84
N LYS A 21 7.97 -2.54 1.83
CA LYS A 21 6.52 -2.37 2.01
C LYS A 21 5.81 -3.72 2.17
N TYR A 22 6.15 -4.67 1.30
CA TYR A 22 5.51 -5.98 1.25
C TYR A 22 5.83 -6.84 2.48
N LEU A 23 7.10 -6.84 2.90
CA LEU A 23 7.59 -7.48 4.13
C LEU A 23 7.93 -6.41 5.17
N ASN A 24 6.94 -5.65 5.57
CA ASN A 24 7.09 -4.42 6.35
C ASN A 24 7.59 -4.61 7.79
N LEU A 25 7.57 -5.82 8.31
CA LEU A 25 8.17 -6.19 9.59
C LEU A 25 9.59 -6.77 9.42
N ALA A 26 10.07 -6.96 8.19
CA ALA A 26 11.41 -7.46 7.94
C ALA A 26 12.44 -6.32 7.99
N GLY A 27 13.51 -6.55 8.72
CA GLY A 27 14.67 -5.64 8.69
C GLY A 27 15.37 -5.66 7.32
N LYS A 28 15.98 -4.53 6.94
CA LYS A 28 16.74 -4.40 5.68
C LYS A 28 17.77 -5.52 5.49
N GLY A 29 18.51 -5.86 6.56
CA GLY A 29 19.51 -6.94 6.53
C GLY A 29 18.93 -8.29 6.12
N PHE A 30 17.70 -8.61 6.56
CA PHE A 30 17.02 -9.83 6.15
C PHE A 30 16.70 -9.81 4.65
N LEU A 31 16.15 -8.70 4.13
CA LEU A 31 15.81 -8.56 2.71
C LEU A 31 17.05 -8.73 1.82
N TYR A 32 18.14 -8.04 2.11
CA TYR A 32 19.39 -8.17 1.35
C TYR A 32 20.00 -9.58 1.44
N LYS A 33 19.90 -10.24 2.62
CA LYS A 33 20.31 -11.64 2.78
C LYS A 33 19.51 -12.58 1.87
N MET A 34 18.18 -12.37 1.78
CA MET A 34 17.30 -13.20 0.94
C MET A 34 17.57 -13.00 -0.55
N MET A 35 17.79 -11.76 -1.01
CA MET A 35 18.19 -11.47 -2.39
C MET A 35 19.55 -12.10 -2.73
N ARG A 36 20.55 -11.95 -1.86
CA ARG A 36 21.88 -12.55 -2.04
C ARG A 36 21.84 -14.07 -2.16
N LYS A 37 20.95 -14.73 -1.37
CA LYS A 37 20.75 -16.19 -1.39
C LYS A 37 19.84 -16.67 -2.52
N LYS A 38 19.35 -15.78 -3.38
CA LYS A 38 18.36 -16.07 -4.43
C LYS A 38 17.01 -16.58 -3.90
N ASN A 39 16.71 -16.35 -2.63
CA ASN A 39 15.38 -16.61 -2.07
C ASN A 39 14.37 -15.52 -2.48
N ILE A 40 14.88 -14.39 -2.96
CA ILE A 40 14.11 -13.36 -3.65
C ILE A 40 14.81 -13.10 -4.99
N VAL A 41 14.07 -13.18 -6.08
CA VAL A 41 14.58 -12.97 -7.43
C VAL A 41 13.64 -12.06 -8.21
N LEU A 42 14.20 -11.32 -9.17
CA LEU A 42 13.47 -10.48 -10.11
C LEU A 42 13.58 -11.09 -11.51
N ASN A 43 12.44 -11.36 -12.14
CA ASN A 43 12.37 -12.00 -13.48
C ASN A 43 13.24 -13.27 -13.58
N GLY A 44 13.24 -14.08 -12.51
CA GLY A 44 14.04 -15.29 -12.42
C GLY A 44 15.56 -15.08 -12.22
N LYS A 45 16.03 -13.83 -12.12
CA LYS A 45 17.44 -13.48 -11.97
C LYS A 45 17.74 -13.01 -10.54
N LYS A 46 19.01 -13.21 -10.14
CA LYS A 46 19.52 -12.64 -8.88
C LYS A 46 19.40 -11.13 -8.92
N CYS A 47 18.98 -10.55 -7.81
CA CYS A 47 18.82 -9.11 -7.62
C CYS A 47 19.58 -8.62 -6.37
N ASP A 48 19.82 -7.33 -6.29
CA ASP A 48 20.49 -6.67 -5.15
C ASP A 48 19.64 -5.61 -4.45
N GLY A 49 18.45 -5.31 -5.01
CA GLY A 49 17.48 -4.35 -4.45
C GLY A 49 17.58 -2.96 -5.06
N SER A 50 18.59 -2.65 -5.86
CA SER A 50 18.74 -1.34 -6.52
C SER A 50 17.95 -1.24 -7.82
N GLU A 51 17.47 -2.37 -8.34
CA GLU A 51 16.76 -2.47 -9.60
C GLU A 51 15.50 -1.62 -9.58
N LYS A 52 15.32 -0.82 -10.63
CA LYS A 52 14.10 -0.04 -10.86
C LYS A 52 13.06 -0.93 -11.53
N LEU A 53 11.92 -1.09 -10.87
CA LEU A 53 10.85 -1.97 -11.33
C LEU A 53 10.08 -1.36 -12.51
N ALA A 54 9.75 -2.20 -13.47
CA ALA A 54 8.86 -1.89 -14.58
C ALA A 54 7.53 -2.63 -14.43
N GLU A 55 6.47 -2.12 -15.05
CA GLU A 55 5.20 -2.84 -15.12
C GLU A 55 5.39 -4.18 -15.84
N GLY A 56 4.85 -5.25 -15.26
CA GLY A 56 5.00 -6.61 -15.76
C GLY A 56 6.21 -7.38 -15.21
N ASP A 57 7.08 -6.75 -14.43
CA ASP A 57 8.14 -7.45 -13.74
C ASP A 57 7.58 -8.47 -12.74
N GLU A 58 8.21 -9.63 -12.65
CA GLU A 58 7.84 -10.68 -11.71
C GLU A 58 8.87 -10.81 -10.59
N ILE A 59 8.42 -10.65 -9.35
CA ILE A 59 9.23 -10.86 -8.15
C ILE A 59 8.81 -12.19 -7.53
N LYS A 60 9.72 -13.16 -7.47
CA LYS A 60 9.46 -14.44 -6.80
C LYS A 60 10.10 -14.48 -5.42
N LEU A 61 9.30 -14.88 -4.44
CA LEU A 61 9.69 -15.08 -3.06
C LEU A 61 9.72 -16.58 -2.77
N PHE A 62 10.90 -17.18 -2.75
CA PHE A 62 11.11 -18.58 -2.33
C PHE A 62 11.21 -18.65 -0.80
N LEU A 63 10.16 -18.19 -0.14
CA LEU A 63 9.98 -18.19 1.30
C LEU A 63 8.74 -18.99 1.64
N SER A 64 8.72 -19.62 2.82
CA SER A 64 7.49 -20.27 3.30
C SER A 64 6.40 -19.23 3.60
N ASP A 65 5.15 -19.63 3.48
CA ASP A 65 4.03 -18.74 3.77
C ASP A 65 4.07 -18.25 5.22
N GLU A 66 4.46 -19.10 6.17
CA GLU A 66 4.69 -18.71 7.57
C GLU A 66 5.71 -17.57 7.70
N THR A 67 6.82 -17.63 6.93
CA THR A 67 7.84 -16.58 6.94
C THR A 67 7.29 -15.28 6.36
N ILE A 68 6.53 -15.36 5.27
CA ILE A 68 5.91 -14.19 4.65
C ILE A 68 4.92 -13.55 5.62
N GLU A 69 4.03 -14.32 6.22
CA GLU A 69 3.03 -13.80 7.18
C GLU A 69 3.70 -13.22 8.44
N LYS A 70 4.77 -13.85 8.93
CA LYS A 70 5.56 -13.34 10.07
C LYS A 70 6.16 -11.97 9.81
N PHE A 71 6.59 -11.70 8.58
CA PHE A 71 7.28 -10.47 8.20
C PHE A 71 6.39 -9.47 7.44
N SER A 72 5.10 -9.77 7.27
CA SER A 72 4.18 -8.93 6.54
C SER A 72 2.89 -8.75 7.33
N GLU A 73 2.60 -7.52 7.73
CA GLU A 73 1.37 -7.18 8.44
C GLU A 73 0.57 -6.16 7.62
N VAL A 74 -0.67 -6.50 7.28
CA VAL A 74 -1.61 -5.56 6.69
C VAL A 74 -2.53 -5.03 7.78
N LYS A 75 -2.24 -3.82 8.25
CA LYS A 75 -3.10 -3.13 9.22
C LYS A 75 -4.22 -2.41 8.46
N VAL A 76 -5.44 -2.89 8.62
CA VAL A 76 -6.65 -2.18 8.20
C VAL A 76 -7.35 -1.70 9.47
N GLN A 77 -7.36 -0.39 9.65
CA GLN A 77 -8.06 0.20 10.79
C GLN A 77 -9.56 0.14 10.52
N LYS A 78 -10.31 -0.47 11.43
CA LYS A 78 -11.77 -0.38 11.39
C LYS A 78 -12.20 1.05 11.72
N VAL A 79 -12.91 1.67 10.80
CA VAL A 79 -13.49 2.99 10.99
C VAL A 79 -14.98 2.87 11.28
N LYS A 80 -15.53 3.87 11.95
CA LYS A 80 -16.99 4.00 12.09
C LYS A 80 -17.59 4.06 10.68
N LYS A 81 -18.66 3.32 10.42
CA LYS A 81 -19.36 3.37 9.14
C LYS A 81 -19.93 4.77 8.91
N THR A 82 -19.13 5.63 8.32
CA THR A 82 -19.52 6.98 7.91
C THR A 82 -19.56 7.00 6.38
N LYS A 83 -20.69 7.41 5.84
CA LYS A 83 -20.84 7.56 4.39
C LYS A 83 -19.97 8.73 3.94
N LEU A 84 -18.97 8.46 3.10
CA LEU A 84 -18.18 9.49 2.44
C LEU A 84 -19.07 10.26 1.46
N HIS A 85 -18.92 11.57 1.43
CA HIS A 85 -19.54 12.41 0.42
C HIS A 85 -18.65 12.44 -0.82
N ILE A 86 -18.81 11.45 -1.71
CA ILE A 86 -18.06 11.30 -2.95
C ILE A 86 -18.71 12.18 -4.00
N ILE A 87 -17.95 13.12 -4.57
CA ILE A 87 -18.38 14.04 -5.62
C ILE A 87 -18.19 13.39 -7.00
N TYR A 88 -17.05 12.69 -7.17
CA TYR A 88 -16.70 11.98 -8.40
C TYR A 88 -15.80 10.81 -8.09
N GLU A 89 -15.94 9.73 -8.83
CA GLU A 89 -15.10 8.53 -8.69
C GLU A 89 -14.96 7.84 -10.04
N ASP A 90 -13.73 7.50 -10.40
CA ASP A 90 -13.39 6.66 -11.54
C ASP A 90 -12.31 5.62 -11.17
N GLU A 91 -11.64 5.02 -12.17
CA GLU A 91 -10.59 4.02 -11.96
C GLU A 91 -9.29 4.62 -11.38
N HIS A 92 -9.12 5.94 -11.45
CA HIS A 92 -7.85 6.62 -11.16
C HIS A 92 -7.93 7.57 -9.99
N VAL A 93 -9.10 8.18 -9.76
CA VAL A 93 -9.27 9.24 -8.76
C VAL A 93 -10.62 9.16 -8.07
N VAL A 94 -10.63 9.52 -6.80
CA VAL A 94 -11.84 9.76 -6.01
C VAL A 94 -11.81 11.20 -5.50
N LEU A 95 -12.83 11.98 -5.82
CA LEU A 95 -13.00 13.34 -5.30
C LEU A 95 -14.02 13.32 -4.17
N ILE A 96 -13.60 13.76 -3.00
CA ILE A 96 -14.39 13.68 -1.77
C ILE A 96 -14.60 15.07 -1.21
N ASN A 97 -15.83 15.41 -0.84
CA ASN A 97 -16.10 16.58 -0.02
C ASN A 97 -15.83 16.23 1.45
N LYS A 98 -14.66 16.63 1.94
CA LYS A 98 -14.26 16.38 3.32
C LYS A 98 -15.10 17.26 4.26
N PRO A 99 -15.77 16.68 5.26
CA PRO A 99 -16.48 17.47 6.27
C PRO A 99 -15.50 18.19 7.21
N SER A 100 -15.95 19.28 7.81
CA SER A 100 -15.26 19.91 8.93
C SER A 100 -15.19 18.94 10.13
N GLY A 101 -14.09 18.96 10.86
CA GLY A 101 -13.85 18.08 12.01
C GLY A 101 -13.10 16.78 11.68
N MET A 102 -12.96 16.42 10.41
CA MET A 102 -12.25 15.24 9.96
C MET A 102 -10.79 15.58 9.57
N LEU A 103 -9.82 14.77 10.00
CA LEU A 103 -8.45 14.86 9.55
C LEU A 103 -8.34 14.36 8.09
N SER A 104 -7.52 15.01 7.28
CA SER A 104 -7.18 14.50 5.94
C SER A 104 -6.29 13.26 6.03
N GLN A 105 -5.29 13.31 6.89
CA GLN A 105 -4.40 12.19 7.24
C GLN A 105 -4.26 12.13 8.76
N LYS A 106 -4.07 10.94 9.30
CA LYS A 106 -3.86 10.77 10.74
C LYS A 106 -2.54 11.36 11.20
N ALA A 107 -2.56 11.99 12.37
CA ALA A 107 -1.36 12.47 13.06
C ALA A 107 -0.81 11.41 14.03
N LYS A 108 -1.71 10.62 14.65
CA LYS A 108 -1.38 9.55 15.59
C LYS A 108 -1.95 8.23 15.07
N GLU A 109 -1.40 7.11 15.53
CA GLU A 109 -1.80 5.78 15.05
C GLU A 109 -3.30 5.47 15.28
N GLN A 110 -3.87 5.94 16.40
CA GLN A 110 -5.27 5.75 16.76
C GLN A 110 -6.24 6.71 16.06
N ASP A 111 -5.75 7.74 15.37
CA ASP A 111 -6.62 8.70 14.70
C ASP A 111 -7.38 8.05 13.55
N GLU A 112 -8.61 8.47 13.34
CA GLU A 112 -9.38 8.19 12.13
C GLU A 112 -9.29 9.40 11.20
N SER A 113 -8.93 9.18 9.95
CA SER A 113 -8.82 10.25 8.96
C SER A 113 -9.50 9.88 7.64
N LEU A 114 -9.57 10.83 6.73
CA LEU A 114 -10.16 10.63 5.42
C LEU A 114 -9.50 9.43 4.67
N VAL A 115 -8.20 9.24 4.84
CA VAL A 115 -7.47 8.11 4.22
C VAL A 115 -8.01 6.77 4.71
N GLU A 116 -8.28 6.60 6.00
CA GLU A 116 -8.81 5.35 6.55
C GLU A 116 -10.24 5.09 6.03
N TYR A 117 -11.08 6.12 5.95
CA TYR A 117 -12.43 6.02 5.36
C TYR A 117 -12.38 5.70 3.86
N LEU A 118 -11.43 6.28 3.13
CA LEU A 118 -11.21 5.99 1.71
C LEU A 118 -10.79 4.52 1.51
N ILE A 119 -9.86 4.02 2.31
CA ILE A 119 -9.43 2.61 2.25
C ILE A 119 -10.59 1.68 2.52
N ASP A 120 -11.39 1.95 3.55
CA ASP A 120 -12.60 1.18 3.87
C ASP A 120 -13.59 1.16 2.70
N HIS A 121 -13.84 2.32 2.09
CA HIS A 121 -14.71 2.43 0.92
C HIS A 121 -14.19 1.61 -0.28
N LEU A 122 -12.88 1.68 -0.57
CA LEU A 122 -12.28 0.95 -1.69
C LEU A 122 -12.28 -0.56 -1.47
N LEU A 123 -12.08 -1.02 -0.21
CA LEU A 123 -12.20 -2.43 0.16
C LEU A 123 -13.64 -2.94 0.03
N ASP A 124 -14.62 -2.20 0.53
CA ASP A 124 -16.05 -2.55 0.45
C ASP A 124 -16.55 -2.59 -1.00
N SER A 125 -16.08 -1.68 -1.85
CA SER A 125 -16.46 -1.65 -3.26
C SER A 125 -15.74 -2.68 -4.13
N GLY A 126 -14.76 -3.41 -3.59
CA GLY A 126 -13.96 -4.40 -4.32
C GLY A 126 -12.90 -3.80 -5.24
N LYS A 127 -12.70 -2.47 -5.25
CA LYS A 127 -11.66 -1.78 -6.04
C LYS A 127 -10.26 -1.97 -5.48
N LEU A 128 -10.15 -2.36 -4.22
CA LEU A 128 -8.91 -2.61 -3.49
C LEU A 128 -9.07 -3.90 -2.69
N THR A 129 -8.01 -4.70 -2.63
CA THR A 129 -7.94 -5.90 -1.78
C THR A 129 -6.94 -5.72 -0.65
N LYS A 130 -7.02 -6.57 0.38
CA LYS A 130 -6.02 -6.58 1.45
C LYS A 130 -4.63 -6.94 0.93
N GLU A 131 -4.54 -7.76 -0.12
CA GLU A 131 -3.27 -8.11 -0.73
C GLU A 131 -2.63 -6.90 -1.43
N ASP A 132 -3.44 -6.07 -2.11
CA ASP A 132 -2.96 -4.82 -2.73
C ASP A 132 -2.35 -3.87 -1.70
N LEU A 133 -2.90 -3.82 -0.48
CA LEU A 133 -2.39 -2.99 0.60
C LEU A 133 -0.99 -3.39 1.11
N ARG A 134 -0.47 -4.55 0.73
CA ARG A 134 0.90 -4.96 1.04
C ARG A 134 1.94 -4.14 0.28
N SER A 135 1.62 -3.75 -0.95
CA SER A 135 2.54 -3.04 -1.85
C SER A 135 2.12 -1.60 -2.12
N PHE A 136 0.82 -1.32 -2.10
CA PHE A 136 0.24 -0.02 -2.40
C PHE A 136 -0.78 0.39 -1.33
N ARG A 137 -0.65 1.62 -0.84
CA ARG A 137 -1.63 2.22 0.07
C ARG A 137 -2.15 3.53 -0.53
N PRO A 138 -3.47 3.65 -0.75
CA PRO A 138 -4.08 4.90 -1.21
C PRO A 138 -3.75 6.06 -0.28
N SER A 139 -3.60 7.24 -0.85
CA SER A 139 -3.31 8.47 -0.13
C SER A 139 -4.05 9.62 -0.76
N VAL A 140 -4.13 10.74 -0.07
CA VAL A 140 -4.71 11.98 -0.58
C VAL A 140 -3.65 12.79 -1.33
N CYS A 141 -4.07 13.45 -2.41
CA CYS A 141 -3.20 14.31 -3.22
C CYS A 141 -3.07 15.72 -2.64
N ASN A 142 -4.08 16.18 -1.91
CA ASN A 142 -4.08 17.44 -1.18
C ASN A 142 -4.61 17.24 0.24
N ARG A 143 -4.29 18.18 1.12
CA ARG A 143 -4.75 18.14 2.52
C ARG A 143 -5.48 19.43 2.86
N LEU A 144 -6.56 19.30 3.59
CA LEU A 144 -7.25 20.38 4.26
C LEU A 144 -7.11 20.19 5.77
N ASP A 145 -7.09 21.27 6.50
CA ASP A 145 -7.05 21.23 7.97
C ASP A 145 -8.29 20.53 8.55
N ARG A 146 -8.19 20.06 9.78
CA ARG A 146 -9.28 19.32 10.45
C ARG A 146 -10.61 20.05 10.33
N ASN A 147 -10.65 21.34 10.65
CA ASN A 147 -11.86 22.15 10.69
C ASN A 147 -12.21 22.82 9.35
N THR A 148 -11.46 22.51 8.30
CA THR A 148 -11.72 23.00 6.94
C THR A 148 -12.47 21.93 6.15
N SER A 149 -13.64 22.25 5.64
CA SER A 149 -14.37 21.43 4.68
C SER A 149 -13.97 21.78 3.25
N GLY A 150 -14.16 20.86 2.34
CA GLY A 150 -13.91 21.09 0.92
C GLY A 150 -13.42 19.85 0.17
N LEU A 151 -13.01 20.06 -1.07
CA LEU A 151 -12.64 19.01 -2.00
C LEU A 151 -11.24 18.46 -1.70
N VAL A 152 -11.16 17.13 -1.58
CA VAL A 152 -9.91 16.36 -1.47
C VAL A 152 -9.90 15.27 -2.55
N ALA A 153 -8.78 15.14 -3.24
CA ALA A 153 -8.52 14.12 -4.23
C ALA A 153 -7.57 13.05 -3.71
#